data_eb6278672b68936ba650335125bca1e0
#
_entry.id   eb6278672b68936ba650335125bca1e0
#
_cell.length_a   1.000
_cell.length_b   1.000
_cell.length_c   1.000
_cell.angle_alpha   90.00
_cell.angle_beta   90.00
_cell.angle_gamma   90.00
#
_symmetry.space_group_name_H-M   'P 1'
#
loop_
_entity.id
_entity.type
_entity.pdbx_description
1 polymer ?
#
loop_
_entity_poly.entity_id
_entity_poly.type
_entity_poly.pdbx_seq_one_letter_code
_entity_poly.pdbx_strand_id
1 'polypeptide(L)'
;KVKISRTEIRAPFDGVMGFRYVSEGSYVQPSSQIARIVDNSTLKYEFNIPEKYADNNLKGQEVFFKVTGNDKLYSAKVYAVDPFIDVKTRMILLRARFRNTNGELMPGMFAKGNLVVGGKSEFIAVPTEAVVPEMDGKRMWIVKNGKALSVPVETESRDEKNVEVTSGISVGDTVLTGGLMQLRDGMAVEVKIKR
;
A
#
# COMPACT_ATOMS: atom_id res chain seq x y z
N LYS A 1 -43.30 -15.67 -31.29
CA LYS A 1 -42.46 -16.05 -30.12
C LYS A 1 -41.70 -14.85 -29.51
N VAL A 2 -41.25 -13.85 -30.28
CA VAL A 2 -40.48 -12.69 -29.77
C VAL A 2 -41.31 -11.75 -28.88
N LYS A 3 -42.59 -11.64 -29.08
CA LYS A 3 -43.49 -10.78 -28.26
C LYS A 3 -43.70 -11.34 -26.84
N ILE A 4 -43.74 -12.66 -26.66
CA ILE A 4 -43.99 -13.31 -25.38
C ILE A 4 -42.73 -13.22 -24.49
N SER A 5 -41.51 -13.28 -25.05
CA SER A 5 -40.27 -13.14 -24.26
C SER A 5 -40.06 -11.77 -23.68
N ARG A 6 -40.78 -10.74 -24.14
CA ARG A 6 -40.75 -9.38 -23.61
C ARG A 6 -41.70 -9.12 -22.43
N THR A 7 -42.58 -10.09 -22.13
CA THR A 7 -43.52 -9.99 -21.01
C THR A 7 -42.92 -10.45 -19.70
N GLU A 8 -41.78 -11.15 -19.73
CA GLU A 8 -41.01 -11.54 -18.55
C GLU A 8 -39.68 -10.81 -18.54
N ILE A 9 -39.43 -10.03 -17.52
CA ILE A 9 -38.17 -9.34 -17.32
C ILE A 9 -37.37 -10.15 -16.30
N ARG A 10 -36.30 -10.77 -16.75
CA ARG A 10 -35.41 -11.61 -15.93
C ARG A 10 -34.08 -10.94 -15.67
N ALA A 11 -33.48 -11.24 -14.51
CA ALA A 11 -32.12 -10.84 -14.21
C ALA A 11 -31.13 -11.40 -15.24
N PRO A 12 -30.24 -10.60 -15.83
CA PRO A 12 -29.28 -11.05 -16.84
C PRO A 12 -28.09 -11.83 -16.23
N PHE A 13 -27.89 -11.76 -14.93
CA PHE A 13 -26.83 -12.43 -14.16
C PHE A 13 -27.27 -12.64 -12.71
N ASP A 14 -26.56 -13.51 -11.99
CA ASP A 14 -26.77 -13.74 -10.56
C ASP A 14 -26.25 -12.55 -9.74
N GLY A 15 -27.03 -12.10 -8.76
CA GLY A 15 -26.63 -10.94 -7.95
C GLY A 15 -27.66 -10.60 -6.88
N VAL A 16 -27.36 -9.54 -6.13
CA VAL A 16 -28.25 -9.01 -5.11
C VAL A 16 -29.13 -7.92 -5.72
N MET A 17 -30.43 -8.08 -5.63
CA MET A 17 -31.38 -7.09 -6.10
C MET A 17 -31.54 -5.99 -5.07
N GLY A 18 -31.43 -4.74 -5.51
CA GLY A 18 -31.70 -3.54 -4.72
C GLY A 18 -33.20 -3.20 -4.69
N PHE A 19 -33.50 -1.93 -4.45
CA PHE A 19 -34.88 -1.47 -4.39
C PHE A 19 -35.58 -1.55 -5.76
N ARG A 20 -36.86 -1.86 -5.72
CA ARG A 20 -37.78 -1.76 -6.87
C ARG A 20 -38.19 -0.29 -7.04
N TYR A 21 -38.13 0.20 -8.26
CA TYR A 21 -38.49 1.60 -8.60
C TYR A 21 -39.90 1.74 -9.19
N VAL A 22 -40.57 0.63 -9.47
CA VAL A 22 -41.90 0.59 -10.06
C VAL A 22 -42.86 -0.19 -9.15
N SER A 23 -44.13 0.20 -9.11
CA SER A 23 -45.18 -0.48 -8.34
C SER A 23 -45.99 -1.39 -9.28
N GLU A 24 -46.74 -2.34 -8.69
CA GLU A 24 -47.71 -3.12 -9.45
C GLU A 24 -48.75 -2.21 -10.08
N GLY A 25 -49.14 -2.50 -11.32
CA GLY A 25 -50.08 -1.66 -12.10
C GLY A 25 -49.44 -0.42 -12.75
N SER A 26 -48.15 -0.15 -12.49
CA SER A 26 -47.46 0.97 -13.13
C SER A 26 -47.23 0.71 -14.63
N TYR A 27 -47.41 1.76 -15.42
CA TYR A 27 -47.04 1.73 -16.82
C TYR A 27 -45.52 1.82 -16.97
N VAL A 28 -44.91 0.86 -17.66
CA VAL A 28 -43.45 0.83 -17.88
C VAL A 28 -43.13 0.95 -19.38
N GLN A 29 -42.12 1.71 -19.68
CA GLN A 29 -41.55 1.87 -21.03
C GLN A 29 -40.23 1.14 -21.12
N PRO A 30 -39.68 0.89 -22.34
CA PRO A 30 -38.39 0.22 -22.51
C PRO A 30 -37.20 0.91 -21.80
N SER A 31 -37.32 2.22 -21.50
CA SER A 31 -36.32 3.00 -20.76
C SER A 31 -36.58 3.09 -19.25
N SER A 32 -37.68 2.52 -18.76
CA SER A 32 -38.03 2.58 -17.33
C SER A 32 -37.06 1.74 -16.49
N GLN A 33 -36.50 2.34 -15.46
CA GLN A 33 -35.69 1.62 -14.47
C GLN A 33 -36.61 0.85 -13.52
N ILE A 34 -36.55 -0.48 -13.54
CA ILE A 34 -37.40 -1.35 -12.73
C ILE A 34 -36.76 -1.69 -11.39
N ALA A 35 -35.53 -2.16 -11.43
CA ALA A 35 -34.71 -2.48 -10.26
C ALA A 35 -33.23 -2.39 -10.62
N ARG A 36 -32.39 -2.36 -9.60
CA ARG A 36 -30.94 -2.49 -9.76
C ARG A 36 -30.52 -3.87 -9.27
N ILE A 37 -29.70 -4.57 -10.05
CA ILE A 37 -29.05 -5.80 -9.62
C ILE A 37 -27.53 -5.55 -9.58
N VAL A 38 -26.87 -6.10 -8.58
CA VAL A 38 -25.42 -5.93 -8.36
C VAL A 38 -24.81 -7.30 -8.10
N ASP A 39 -23.82 -7.66 -8.90
CA ASP A 39 -22.91 -8.76 -8.56
C ASP A 39 -21.83 -8.23 -7.63
N ASN A 40 -21.89 -8.63 -6.37
CA ASN A 40 -20.91 -8.27 -5.34
C ASN A 40 -20.01 -9.44 -4.93
N SER A 41 -20.03 -10.54 -5.67
CA SER A 41 -19.20 -11.72 -5.40
C SER A 41 -17.70 -11.44 -5.59
N THR A 42 -17.40 -10.56 -6.52
CA THR A 42 -16.03 -10.12 -6.81
C THR A 42 -15.99 -8.60 -6.91
N LEU A 43 -15.25 -7.97 -6.01
CA LEU A 43 -15.09 -6.52 -5.98
C LEU A 43 -13.75 -6.10 -6.61
N LYS A 44 -13.77 -4.92 -7.23
CA LYS A 44 -12.58 -4.26 -7.74
C LYS A 44 -12.15 -3.21 -6.73
N TYR A 45 -10.94 -3.33 -6.20
CA TYR A 45 -10.33 -2.31 -5.39
C TYR A 45 -9.47 -1.43 -6.30
N GLU A 46 -9.84 -0.17 -6.43
CA GLU A 46 -9.12 0.84 -7.24
C GLU A 46 -8.35 1.75 -6.30
N PHE A 47 -7.07 1.97 -6.59
CA PHE A 47 -6.21 2.83 -5.80
C PHE A 47 -5.09 3.41 -6.66
N ASN A 48 -4.54 4.52 -6.19
CA ASN A 48 -3.46 5.22 -6.88
C ASN A 48 -2.14 5.07 -6.13
N ILE A 49 -1.05 4.97 -6.87
CA ILE A 49 0.32 5.03 -6.34
C ILE A 49 1.13 6.11 -7.05
N PRO A 50 2.16 6.69 -6.41
CA PRO A 50 3.05 7.65 -7.06
C PRO A 50 3.84 7.05 -8.24
N GLU A 51 4.10 7.85 -9.28
CA GLU A 51 4.80 7.46 -10.51
C GLU A 51 6.20 6.89 -10.26
N LYS A 52 6.88 7.28 -9.18
CA LYS A 52 8.20 6.76 -8.80
C LYS A 52 8.25 5.25 -8.62
N TYR A 53 7.09 4.60 -8.49
CA TYR A 53 6.97 3.16 -8.36
C TYR A 53 6.53 2.47 -9.67
N ALA A 54 6.50 3.20 -10.80
CA ALA A 54 6.05 2.69 -12.11
C ALA A 54 6.85 1.50 -12.61
N ASP A 55 8.16 1.50 -12.36
CA ASP A 55 9.09 0.48 -12.86
C ASP A 55 9.03 -0.83 -12.08
N ASN A 56 8.31 -0.86 -10.97
CA ASN A 56 8.11 -2.07 -10.18
C ASN A 56 7.12 -3.01 -10.88
N ASN A 57 7.35 -4.31 -10.76
CA ASN A 57 6.41 -5.32 -11.26
C ASN A 57 5.15 -5.37 -10.40
N LEU A 58 4.28 -4.40 -10.61
CA LEU A 58 3.07 -4.17 -9.81
C LEU A 58 1.96 -5.20 -10.06
N LYS A 59 1.91 -5.74 -11.29
CA LYS A 59 0.90 -6.74 -11.64
C LYS A 59 1.19 -8.06 -10.94
N GLY A 60 0.19 -8.59 -10.25
CA GLY A 60 0.31 -9.81 -9.47
C GLY A 60 0.68 -9.59 -8.00
N GLN A 61 1.07 -8.37 -7.62
CA GLN A 61 1.34 -8.00 -6.22
C GLN A 61 0.08 -8.10 -5.37
N GLU A 62 0.28 -8.41 -4.10
CA GLU A 62 -0.79 -8.45 -3.11
C GLU A 62 -0.89 -7.09 -2.40
N VAL A 63 -2.10 -6.57 -2.32
CA VAL A 63 -2.41 -5.35 -1.58
C VAL A 63 -3.30 -5.69 -0.40
N PHE A 64 -2.91 -5.24 0.78
CA PHE A 64 -3.68 -5.36 2.00
C PHE A 64 -4.47 -4.07 2.23
N PHE A 65 -5.75 -4.19 2.55
CA PHE A 65 -6.60 -3.02 2.76
C PHE A 65 -7.58 -3.19 3.90
N LYS A 66 -7.97 -2.07 4.50
CA LYS A 66 -9.05 -1.97 5.47
C LYS A 66 -10.13 -1.05 4.94
N VAL A 67 -11.36 -1.33 5.29
CA VAL A 67 -12.51 -0.51 4.92
C VAL A 67 -12.89 0.37 6.11
N THR A 68 -13.30 1.60 5.84
CA THR A 68 -13.75 2.52 6.90
C THR A 68 -14.88 1.90 7.71
N GLY A 69 -14.72 1.90 9.04
CA GLY A 69 -15.67 1.29 9.96
C GLY A 69 -15.49 -0.20 10.22
N ASN A 70 -14.44 -0.82 9.64
CA ASN A 70 -14.12 -2.22 9.88
C ASN A 70 -12.60 -2.41 10.01
N ASP A 71 -12.14 -2.90 11.15
CA ASP A 71 -10.70 -3.13 11.42
C ASP A 71 -10.14 -4.41 10.78
N LYS A 72 -11.00 -5.21 10.16
CA LYS A 72 -10.60 -6.43 9.46
C LYS A 72 -9.66 -6.10 8.29
N LEU A 73 -8.55 -6.82 8.21
CA LEU A 73 -7.61 -6.73 7.12
C LEU A 73 -8.05 -7.67 5.99
N TYR A 74 -8.20 -7.11 4.80
CA TYR A 74 -8.53 -7.82 3.58
C TYR A 74 -7.31 -7.82 2.66
N SER A 75 -7.24 -8.81 1.78
CA SER A 75 -6.18 -8.94 0.79
C SER A 75 -6.78 -9.03 -0.62
N ALA A 76 -6.18 -8.33 -1.56
CA ALA A 76 -6.57 -8.34 -2.96
C ALA A 76 -5.32 -8.45 -3.84
N LYS A 77 -5.47 -9.02 -5.05
CA LYS A 77 -4.37 -9.19 -5.99
C LYS A 77 -4.49 -8.19 -7.14
N VAL A 78 -3.43 -7.44 -7.38
CA VAL A 78 -3.36 -6.49 -8.50
C VAL A 78 -3.42 -7.28 -9.82
N TYR A 79 -4.41 -6.98 -10.65
CA TYR A 79 -4.59 -7.63 -11.96
C TYR A 79 -4.38 -6.68 -13.13
N ALA A 80 -4.51 -5.39 -12.91
CA ALA A 80 -4.32 -4.38 -13.94
C ALA A 80 -3.63 -3.14 -13.37
N VAL A 81 -2.76 -2.57 -14.17
CA VAL A 81 -2.07 -1.29 -13.95
C VAL A 81 -2.41 -0.44 -15.16
N ASP A 82 -2.85 0.78 -14.93
CA ASP A 82 -3.11 1.71 -16.01
C ASP A 82 -1.78 2.09 -16.69
N PRO A 83 -1.65 1.98 -18.00
CA PRO A 83 -0.44 2.40 -18.71
C PRO A 83 -0.26 3.93 -18.76
N PHE A 84 -1.22 4.68 -18.23
CA PHE A 84 -1.24 6.14 -18.23
C PHE A 84 -0.96 6.70 -16.83
N ILE A 85 -0.10 7.71 -16.77
CA ILE A 85 0.16 8.49 -15.55
C ILE A 85 -0.67 9.76 -15.61
N ASP A 86 -1.48 10.01 -14.60
CA ASP A 86 -2.20 11.28 -14.48
C ASP A 86 -1.20 12.42 -14.25
N VAL A 87 -1.10 13.31 -15.23
CA VAL A 87 -0.10 14.40 -15.22
C VAL A 87 -0.34 15.46 -14.13
N LYS A 88 -1.57 15.56 -13.61
CA LYS A 88 -1.92 16.50 -12.55
C LYS A 88 -1.55 15.97 -11.17
N THR A 89 -1.82 14.70 -10.92
CA THR A 89 -1.60 14.06 -9.61
C THR A 89 -0.27 13.32 -9.54
N ARG A 90 0.37 13.03 -10.67
CA ARG A 90 1.58 12.20 -10.77
C ARG A 90 1.38 10.82 -10.17
N MET A 91 0.21 10.24 -10.44
CA MET A 91 -0.18 8.93 -9.91
C MET A 91 -0.57 7.98 -11.04
N ILE A 92 -0.42 6.69 -10.75
CA ILE A 92 -0.81 5.56 -11.61
C ILE A 92 -2.00 4.86 -10.93
N LEU A 93 -3.04 4.60 -11.69
CA LEU A 93 -4.22 3.86 -11.23
C LEU A 93 -3.97 2.35 -11.31
N LEU A 94 -4.18 1.67 -10.20
CA LEU A 94 -4.12 0.22 -10.09
C LEU A 94 -5.50 -0.35 -9.78
N ARG A 95 -5.74 -1.57 -10.27
CA ARG A 95 -6.93 -2.36 -9.96
C ARG A 95 -6.54 -3.70 -9.38
N ALA A 96 -7.00 -3.98 -8.18
CA ALA A 96 -6.89 -5.27 -7.54
C ALA A 96 -8.25 -5.96 -7.44
N ARG A 97 -8.24 -7.29 -7.46
CA ARG A 97 -9.45 -8.11 -7.36
C ARG A 97 -9.55 -8.72 -5.97
N PHE A 98 -10.68 -8.51 -5.34
CA PHE A 98 -11.05 -9.07 -4.05
C PHE A 98 -12.24 -10.02 -4.22
N ARG A 99 -12.13 -11.25 -3.70
CA ARG A 99 -13.24 -12.19 -3.68
C ARG A 99 -14.06 -11.99 -2.41
N ASN A 100 -15.28 -11.49 -2.56
CA ASN A 100 -16.19 -11.12 -1.48
C ASN A 100 -17.11 -12.29 -1.11
N THR A 101 -16.54 -13.40 -0.66
CA THR A 101 -17.24 -14.66 -0.43
C THR A 101 -18.39 -14.54 0.56
N ASN A 102 -18.22 -13.70 1.59
CA ASN A 102 -19.21 -13.54 2.67
C ASN A 102 -20.18 -12.36 2.42
N GLY A 103 -20.03 -11.62 1.32
CA GLY A 103 -20.85 -10.44 1.05
C GLY A 103 -20.65 -9.27 2.05
N GLU A 104 -19.53 -9.28 2.81
CA GLU A 104 -19.28 -8.30 3.87
C GLU A 104 -19.03 -6.89 3.33
N LEU A 105 -18.48 -6.79 2.13
CA LEU A 105 -18.16 -5.51 1.50
C LEU A 105 -19.17 -5.16 0.41
N MET A 106 -19.48 -3.87 0.31
CA MET A 106 -20.36 -3.34 -0.74
C MET A 106 -19.58 -2.47 -1.72
N PRO A 107 -19.94 -2.48 -3.01
CA PRO A 107 -19.39 -1.53 -3.97
C PRO A 107 -19.61 -0.08 -3.50
N GLY A 108 -18.61 0.76 -3.69
CA GLY A 108 -18.65 2.17 -3.27
C GLY A 108 -18.10 2.44 -1.87
N MET A 109 -17.72 1.42 -1.10
CA MET A 109 -17.04 1.62 0.17
C MET A 109 -15.65 2.22 -0.04
N PHE A 110 -15.25 3.12 0.87
CA PHE A 110 -13.89 3.66 0.90
C PHE A 110 -12.96 2.71 1.66
N ALA A 111 -11.81 2.44 1.04
CA ALA A 111 -10.80 1.55 1.61
C ALA A 111 -9.41 2.20 1.60
N LYS A 112 -8.66 1.99 2.69
CA LYS A 112 -7.24 2.32 2.81
C LYS A 112 -6.41 1.06 2.61
N GLY A 113 -5.46 1.09 1.68
CA GLY A 113 -4.59 -0.06 1.38
C GLY A 113 -3.12 0.26 1.55
N ASN A 114 -2.36 -0.78 1.89
CA ASN A 114 -0.91 -0.79 1.91
C ASN A 114 -0.43 -1.78 0.84
N LEU A 115 0.26 -1.28 -0.16
CA LEU A 115 0.94 -2.07 -1.17
C LEU A 115 2.43 -2.09 -0.83
N VAL A 116 3.00 -3.27 -0.67
CA VAL A 116 4.45 -3.42 -0.55
C VAL A 116 5.02 -3.35 -1.95
N VAL A 117 5.63 -2.21 -2.28
CA VAL A 117 6.22 -1.94 -3.58
C VAL A 117 7.72 -2.07 -3.47
N GLY A 118 8.28 -2.99 -4.22
CA GLY A 118 9.71 -3.27 -4.23
C GLY A 118 10.03 -4.73 -3.91
N GLY A 119 11.16 -5.20 -4.44
CA GLY A 119 11.77 -6.45 -4.02
C GLY A 119 12.17 -6.38 -2.54
N LYS A 120 12.59 -7.50 -1.97
CA LYS A 120 13.23 -7.51 -0.65
C LYS A 120 14.49 -6.63 -0.73
N SER A 121 14.35 -5.34 -0.42
CA SER A 121 15.53 -4.54 -0.10
C SER A 121 16.04 -5.08 1.23
N GLU A 122 17.24 -5.62 1.24
CA GLU A 122 17.92 -5.91 2.49
C GLU A 122 18.27 -4.54 3.11
N PHE A 123 17.57 -4.18 4.15
CA PHE A 123 17.88 -2.98 4.93
C PHE A 123 18.20 -3.35 6.37
N ILE A 124 18.99 -2.52 7.01
CA ILE A 124 19.31 -2.65 8.43
C ILE A 124 18.50 -1.58 9.16
N ALA A 125 17.59 -1.98 10.05
CA ALA A 125 16.86 -1.04 10.89
C ALA A 125 17.76 -0.58 12.05
N VAL A 126 17.96 0.73 12.16
CA VAL A 126 18.74 1.33 13.22
C VAL A 126 17.93 2.41 13.96
N PRO A 127 18.21 2.67 15.24
CA PRO A 127 17.54 3.75 15.96
C PRO A 127 17.75 5.10 15.25
N THR A 128 16.67 5.89 15.17
CA THR A 128 16.68 7.21 14.50
C THR A 128 17.77 8.14 15.03
N GLU A 129 18.07 8.05 16.34
CA GLU A 129 19.12 8.83 17.02
C GLU A 129 20.55 8.52 16.53
N ALA A 130 20.76 7.40 15.84
CA ALA A 130 22.07 7.02 15.31
C ALA A 130 22.43 7.74 14.00
N VAL A 131 21.43 8.29 13.30
CA VAL A 131 21.61 8.93 11.99
C VAL A 131 21.84 10.44 12.20
N VAL A 132 22.98 10.94 11.77
CA VAL A 132 23.36 12.35 11.83
C VAL A 132 23.19 12.94 10.43
N PRO A 133 22.32 13.96 10.26
CA PRO A 133 22.21 14.66 8.99
C PRO A 133 23.40 15.59 8.78
N GLU A 134 23.89 15.69 7.54
CA GLU A 134 24.93 16.61 7.09
C GLU A 134 24.49 17.38 5.85
N MET A 135 25.32 18.37 5.45
CA MET A 135 25.02 19.20 4.27
C MET A 135 24.96 18.37 2.99
N ASP A 136 25.78 17.33 2.88
CA ASP A 136 25.91 16.49 1.67
C ASP A 136 25.31 15.08 1.85
N GLY A 137 24.47 14.86 2.87
CA GLY A 137 23.86 13.55 3.07
C GLY A 137 23.61 13.17 4.52
N LYS A 138 23.78 11.90 4.83
CA LYS A 138 23.62 11.35 6.18
C LYS A 138 24.82 10.50 6.53
N ARG A 139 25.22 10.55 7.81
CA ARG A 139 26.27 9.68 8.34
C ARG A 139 25.82 8.94 9.58
N MET A 140 26.54 7.88 9.88
CA MET A 140 26.45 7.17 11.15
C MET A 140 27.84 6.93 11.73
N TRP A 141 27.89 6.73 13.03
CA TRP A 141 29.10 6.34 13.71
C TRP A 141 29.05 4.88 14.09
N ILE A 142 30.00 4.11 13.59
CA ILE A 142 30.20 2.69 13.95
C ILE A 142 31.45 2.54 14.79
N VAL A 143 31.50 1.47 15.60
CA VAL A 143 32.70 1.14 16.36
C VAL A 143 33.47 0.03 15.65
N LYS A 144 34.71 0.30 15.33
CA LYS A 144 35.65 -0.67 14.75
C LYS A 144 36.95 -0.68 15.53
N ASN A 145 37.33 -1.83 16.08
CA ASN A 145 38.54 -1.98 16.90
C ASN A 145 38.62 -0.99 18.09
N GLY A 146 37.50 -0.73 18.77
CA GLY A 146 37.42 0.20 19.89
C GLY A 146 37.49 1.69 19.52
N LYS A 147 37.42 2.03 18.24
CA LYS A 147 37.45 3.40 17.73
C LYS A 147 36.18 3.74 16.97
N ALA A 148 35.73 5.01 17.09
CA ALA A 148 34.65 5.54 16.31
C ALA A 148 35.09 5.76 14.86
N LEU A 149 34.29 5.28 13.91
CA LEU A 149 34.50 5.48 12.49
C LEU A 149 33.22 6.10 11.91
N SER A 150 33.38 7.22 11.21
CA SER A 150 32.30 7.87 10.49
C SER A 150 32.03 7.19 9.16
N VAL A 151 30.77 6.79 8.92
CA VAL A 151 30.39 6.10 7.68
C VAL A 151 29.23 6.85 7.03
N PRO A 152 29.33 7.22 5.74
CA PRO A 152 28.19 7.76 5.01
C PRO A 152 27.17 6.65 4.82
N VAL A 153 25.87 7.01 4.96
CA VAL A 153 24.77 6.05 4.87
C VAL A 153 23.65 6.56 3.98
N GLU A 154 23.04 5.65 3.25
CA GLU A 154 21.79 5.91 2.55
C GLU A 154 20.62 5.33 3.35
N THR A 155 19.55 6.09 3.45
CA THR A 155 18.36 5.70 4.19
C THR A 155 17.13 5.83 3.32
N GLU A 156 16.18 4.89 3.44
CA GLU A 156 14.97 4.89 2.62
C GLU A 156 13.75 5.33 3.42
N SER A 157 13.30 4.52 4.33
CA SER A 157 12.10 4.77 5.14
C SER A 157 12.46 5.08 6.58
N ARG A 158 11.57 5.79 7.28
CA ARG A 158 11.73 6.15 8.68
C ARG A 158 10.40 6.02 9.40
N ASP A 159 10.39 5.37 10.53
CA ASP A 159 9.30 5.41 11.50
C ASP A 159 9.66 6.27 12.74
N GLU A 160 8.84 6.23 13.78
CA GLU A 160 9.07 7.01 14.99
C GLU A 160 10.34 6.62 15.76
N LYS A 161 10.80 5.37 15.64
CA LYS A 161 11.91 4.81 16.42
C LYS A 161 13.10 4.42 15.57
N ASN A 162 12.87 3.97 14.34
CA ASN A 162 13.90 3.39 13.50
C ASN A 162 13.97 4.05 12.12
N VAL A 163 15.15 3.95 11.52
CA VAL A 163 15.43 4.34 10.12
C VAL A 163 15.96 3.11 9.39
N GLU A 164 15.48 2.88 8.20
CA GLU A 164 15.95 1.84 7.28
C GLU A 164 17.20 2.34 6.55
N VAL A 165 18.33 1.68 6.80
CA VAL A 165 19.61 1.96 6.15
C VAL A 165 19.82 0.91 5.06
N THR A 166 19.98 1.39 3.83
CA THR A 166 20.16 0.56 2.63
C THR A 166 21.62 0.37 2.25
N SER A 167 22.49 1.29 2.64
CA SER A 167 23.94 1.19 2.37
C SER A 167 24.76 1.89 3.46
N GLY A 168 26.04 1.48 3.57
CA GLY A 168 27.02 2.09 4.46
C GLY A 168 27.33 1.29 5.73
N ILE A 169 26.46 0.40 6.20
CA ILE A 169 26.68 -0.47 7.36
C ILE A 169 26.39 -1.93 7.04
N SER A 170 26.90 -2.82 7.85
CA SER A 170 26.71 -4.27 7.73
C SER A 170 26.07 -4.87 8.97
N VAL A 171 25.39 -5.99 8.80
CA VAL A 171 24.83 -6.74 9.94
C VAL A 171 25.97 -7.19 10.86
N GLY A 172 25.86 -6.82 12.13
CA GLY A 172 26.90 -7.09 13.14
C GLY A 172 27.74 -5.86 13.51
N ASP A 173 27.62 -4.76 12.78
CA ASP A 173 28.28 -3.51 13.15
C ASP A 173 27.66 -2.95 14.46
N THR A 174 28.51 -2.40 15.31
CA THR A 174 28.08 -1.68 16.53
C THR A 174 27.90 -0.22 16.21
N VAL A 175 26.65 0.25 16.28
CA VAL A 175 26.27 1.62 15.96
C VAL A 175 26.19 2.46 17.23
N LEU A 176 26.72 3.68 17.19
CA LEU A 176 26.66 4.63 18.31
C LEU A 176 25.37 5.46 18.23
N THR A 177 24.66 5.55 19.35
CA THR A 177 23.41 6.33 19.48
C THR A 177 23.52 7.53 20.41
N GLY A 178 24.64 7.66 21.14
CA GLY A 178 24.86 8.75 22.11
C GLY A 178 26.19 9.43 21.92
N GLY A 179 26.27 10.70 22.31
CA GLY A 179 27.54 11.49 22.29
C GLY A 179 28.02 11.88 20.89
N LEU A 180 27.19 11.73 19.85
CA LEU A 180 27.57 11.82 18.43
C LEU A 180 28.20 13.16 18.05
N MET A 181 27.83 14.25 18.71
CA MET A 181 28.35 15.61 18.43
C MET A 181 29.81 15.82 18.82
N GLN A 182 30.35 14.97 19.71
CA GLN A 182 31.69 15.08 20.21
C GLN A 182 32.67 14.10 19.54
N LEU A 183 32.16 13.20 18.74
CA LEU A 183 32.96 12.17 18.10
C LEU A 183 33.81 12.74 16.95
N ARG A 184 35.00 12.21 16.84
CA ARG A 184 35.91 12.40 15.69
C ARG A 184 36.32 11.06 15.15
N ASP A 185 36.62 11.03 13.88
CA ASP A 185 37.08 9.82 13.23
C ASP A 185 38.38 9.30 13.87
N GLY A 186 38.39 7.98 14.19
CA GLY A 186 39.50 7.36 14.90
C GLY A 186 39.55 7.58 16.43
N MET A 187 38.59 8.28 17.02
CA MET A 187 38.53 8.51 18.47
C MET A 187 38.26 7.18 19.20
N ALA A 188 39.02 6.90 20.25
CA ALA A 188 38.77 5.76 21.13
C ALA A 188 37.45 5.98 21.89
N VAL A 189 36.58 4.96 21.89
CA VAL A 189 35.27 4.99 22.54
C VAL A 189 35.05 3.78 23.42
N GLU A 190 34.49 4.03 24.59
CA GLU A 190 34.00 2.97 25.47
C GLU A 190 32.51 2.76 25.25
N VAL A 191 32.10 1.57 24.85
CA VAL A 191 30.73 1.28 24.42
C VAL A 191 29.94 0.64 25.57
N LYS A 192 28.83 1.24 25.95
CA LYS A 192 27.81 0.59 26.76
C LYS A 192 26.71 0.05 25.83
N ILE A 193 26.62 -1.26 25.74
CA ILE A 193 25.59 -1.90 24.89
C ILE A 193 24.23 -1.73 25.56
N LYS A 194 23.34 -0.99 24.92
CA LYS A 194 21.91 -0.94 25.24
C LYS A 194 21.26 -2.15 24.55
N ARG A 195 20.81 -3.12 25.30
CA ARG A 195 20.02 -4.24 24.78
C ARG A 195 18.56 -3.87 24.64
#